data_2672616088509a1e87602fa16c3a82a7
#
_entry.id   2672616088509a1e87602fa16c3a82a7
#
_cell.length_a   1.000
_cell.length_b   1.000
_cell.length_c   1.000
_cell.angle_alpha   90.00
_cell.angle_beta   90.00
_cell.angle_gamma   90.00
#
_symmetry.space_group_name_H-M   'P 1'
#
loop_
_entity.id
_entity.type
_entity.pdbx_description
1 polymer ?
#
loop_
_entity_poly.entity_id
_entity_poly.type
_entity_poly.pdbx_seq_one_letter_code
_entity_poly.pdbx_strand_id
1 'polypeptide(L)'
;MGARDESSDKTGFAHLFEHLMFGGSKNVASYDKAVENAGGSNNAFTNNEYTNYYITVPAENAETAFWLESDRMFQLNINPQTLEVQRGVVVEEFKQRCHNAPFGMLWHHLRGLLYQKNPYRWPTIGEDVSHIENAVLEDVSAFYKKHYHPANAVLCVAGQISEEETRSLCEKWYADIAPTGDVNSNLYATDPLPETRRFMETEDLSPNPAVFMVWRGPFFQNPESAALELFADLFGGSEISPLYTKWVKENPVFNDAAAFYLRSNGEGLLVLYGVLNEGETHAHGEKCLLETFNAAVAGKFFTERHMERVKNKATSALLFEKASLINRAQKLCYFENLGDINAVHDEDAIYRYVSLHEMLKIVAGNINPGAAAVLYYHSKQSS
;
A
#
# COMPACT_ATOMS: atom_id res chain seq x y z
N MET A 1 4.03 12.60 -0.02
CA MET A 1 3.29 12.60 -1.27
C MET A 1 3.18 11.17 -1.80
N GLY A 2 1.99 10.72 -2.13
CA GLY A 2 1.68 9.41 -2.70
C GLY A 2 0.55 9.52 -3.73
N ALA A 3 0.00 8.38 -4.18
CA ALA A 3 -1.01 8.38 -5.25
C ALA A 3 -2.29 9.16 -4.88
N ARG A 4 -2.63 9.27 -3.59
CA ARG A 4 -3.78 10.08 -3.13
C ARG A 4 -3.62 11.58 -3.36
N ASP A 5 -2.41 12.07 -3.58
CA ASP A 5 -2.11 13.49 -3.80
C ASP A 5 -2.20 13.90 -5.29
N GLU A 6 -2.51 12.94 -6.15
CA GLU A 6 -2.69 13.13 -7.58
C GLU A 6 -4.07 13.72 -7.90
N SER A 7 -4.21 14.32 -9.07
CA SER A 7 -5.52 14.68 -9.63
C SER A 7 -6.12 13.50 -10.39
N SER A 8 -7.45 13.42 -10.42
CA SER A 8 -8.18 12.30 -11.03
C SER A 8 -7.98 12.13 -12.54
N ASP A 9 -7.48 13.15 -13.21
CA ASP A 9 -7.13 13.15 -14.63
C ASP A 9 -5.64 12.89 -14.91
N LYS A 10 -4.83 12.74 -13.85
CA LYS A 10 -3.36 12.54 -13.92
C LYS A 10 -2.90 11.54 -12.84
N THR A 11 -3.52 10.37 -12.84
CA THR A 11 -3.19 9.30 -11.90
C THR A 11 -1.96 8.52 -12.35
N GLY A 12 -1.20 7.95 -11.41
CA GLY A 12 0.06 7.26 -11.66
C GLY A 12 1.29 8.17 -11.68
N PHE A 13 1.12 9.48 -11.47
CA PHE A 13 2.23 10.44 -11.44
C PHE A 13 3.17 10.22 -10.26
N ALA A 14 2.67 9.86 -9.08
CA ALA A 14 3.52 9.55 -7.94
C ALA A 14 4.47 8.37 -8.24
N HIS A 15 3.97 7.34 -8.91
CA HIS A 15 4.77 6.20 -9.36
C HIS A 15 5.70 6.58 -10.53
N LEU A 16 5.24 7.37 -11.49
CA LEU A 16 6.13 7.89 -12.55
C LEU A 16 7.30 8.66 -11.95
N PHE A 17 7.06 9.45 -10.89
CA PHE A 17 8.12 10.19 -10.21
C PHE A 17 9.07 9.29 -9.45
N GLU A 18 8.62 8.16 -8.88
CA GLU A 18 9.52 7.15 -8.33
C GLU A 18 10.58 6.77 -9.36
N HIS A 19 10.20 6.50 -10.60
CA HIS A 19 11.12 6.19 -11.69
C HIS A 19 11.95 7.38 -12.13
N LEU A 20 11.36 8.55 -12.30
CA LEU A 20 12.07 9.77 -12.74
C LEU A 20 13.20 10.17 -11.78
N MET A 21 13.03 9.92 -10.47
CA MET A 21 14.03 10.26 -9.46
C MET A 21 15.33 9.45 -9.58
N PHE A 22 15.34 8.37 -10.34
CA PHE A 22 16.54 7.60 -10.70
C PHE A 22 17.13 7.97 -12.07
N GLY A 23 16.43 8.81 -12.83
CA GLY A 23 16.85 9.25 -14.18
C GLY A 23 18.02 10.22 -14.22
N GLY A 24 18.63 10.52 -13.07
CA GLY A 24 19.73 11.46 -12.93
C GLY A 24 19.27 12.87 -12.53
N SER A 25 20.25 13.68 -12.17
CA SER A 25 20.09 15.07 -11.76
C SER A 25 21.14 15.95 -12.44
N LYS A 26 21.15 17.24 -12.15
CA LYS A 26 22.08 18.18 -12.81
C LYS A 26 23.55 17.77 -12.70
N ASN A 27 23.97 17.30 -11.51
CA ASN A 27 25.36 16.97 -11.23
C ASN A 27 25.62 15.45 -11.30
N VAL A 28 24.57 14.63 -11.41
CA VAL A 28 24.63 13.16 -11.35
C VAL A 28 23.91 12.58 -12.56
N ALA A 29 24.68 12.14 -13.55
CA ALA A 29 24.13 11.58 -14.79
C ALA A 29 23.50 10.18 -14.58
N SER A 30 23.99 9.39 -13.61
CA SER A 30 23.49 8.06 -13.27
C SER A 30 23.52 7.91 -11.76
N TYR A 31 22.33 7.92 -11.17
CA TYR A 31 22.15 7.81 -9.73
C TYR A 31 22.65 6.46 -9.18
N ASP A 32 22.21 5.36 -9.77
CA ASP A 32 22.60 4.02 -9.34
C ASP A 32 24.10 3.80 -9.39
N LYS A 33 24.75 4.24 -10.48
CA LYS A 33 26.20 4.12 -10.61
C LYS A 33 26.95 4.93 -9.55
N ALA A 34 26.42 6.09 -9.15
CA ALA A 34 27.04 6.89 -8.08
C ALA A 34 26.90 6.17 -6.73
N VAL A 35 25.75 5.55 -6.44
CA VAL A 35 25.55 4.74 -5.24
C VAL A 35 26.43 3.49 -5.24
N GLU A 36 26.52 2.77 -6.35
CA GLU A 36 27.39 1.60 -6.49
C GLU A 36 28.88 1.96 -6.27
N ASN A 37 29.33 3.08 -6.84
CA ASN A 37 30.70 3.57 -6.64
C ASN A 37 31.00 3.92 -5.17
N ALA A 38 29.99 4.30 -4.41
CA ALA A 38 30.08 4.52 -2.97
C ALA A 38 29.99 3.22 -2.15
N GLY A 39 29.90 2.06 -2.80
CA GLY A 39 29.74 0.76 -2.14
C GLY A 39 28.35 0.56 -1.54
N GLY A 40 27.37 1.26 -2.05
CA GLY A 40 26.00 1.28 -1.53
C GLY A 40 24.99 0.53 -2.38
N SER A 41 23.77 0.56 -1.90
CA SER A 41 22.56 0.12 -2.61
C SER A 41 21.41 1.10 -2.34
N ASN A 42 20.47 1.17 -3.24
CA ASN A 42 19.31 2.04 -3.11
C ASN A 42 18.04 1.31 -3.59
N ASN A 43 16.90 1.83 -3.21
CA ASN A 43 15.61 1.46 -3.79
C ASN A 43 14.56 2.52 -3.43
N ALA A 44 13.35 2.35 -3.96
CA ALA A 44 12.19 3.17 -3.62
C ALA A 44 10.92 2.33 -3.65
N PHE A 45 9.84 2.88 -3.11
CA PHE A 45 8.48 2.39 -3.32
C PHE A 45 7.48 3.53 -3.16
N THR A 46 6.37 3.42 -3.86
CA THR A 46 5.24 4.35 -3.78
C THR A 46 4.00 3.59 -3.33
N ASN A 47 3.24 4.19 -2.43
CA ASN A 47 1.91 3.73 -2.07
C ASN A 47 0.88 4.87 -2.20
N ASN A 48 -0.32 4.70 -1.67
CA ASN A 48 -1.32 5.76 -1.74
C ASN A 48 -0.94 6.99 -0.92
N GLU A 49 -0.18 6.85 0.17
CA GLU A 49 0.09 7.91 1.13
C GLU A 49 1.41 8.62 0.91
N TYR A 50 2.46 7.90 0.51
CA TYR A 50 3.80 8.46 0.39
C TYR A 50 4.67 7.70 -0.60
N THR A 51 5.74 8.35 -1.06
CA THR A 51 6.86 7.73 -1.77
C THR A 51 8.07 7.73 -0.84
N ASN A 52 8.70 6.58 -0.69
CA ASN A 52 9.90 6.41 0.12
C ASN A 52 11.09 6.13 -0.80
N TYR A 53 12.18 6.84 -0.57
CA TYR A 53 13.46 6.60 -1.21
C TYR A 53 14.49 6.28 -0.13
N TYR A 54 15.35 5.33 -0.37
CA TYR A 54 16.40 5.01 0.58
C TYR A 54 17.70 4.59 -0.06
N ILE A 55 18.79 4.95 0.62
CA ILE A 55 20.17 4.58 0.30
C ILE A 55 20.77 3.89 1.51
N THR A 56 21.52 2.83 1.27
CA THR A 56 22.42 2.23 2.25
C THR A 56 23.84 2.32 1.73
N VAL A 57 24.74 2.94 2.50
CA VAL A 57 26.17 3.09 2.16
C VAL A 57 27.02 2.75 3.37
N PRO A 58 28.32 2.39 3.20
CA PRO A 58 29.29 2.38 4.28
C PRO A 58 29.33 3.74 4.99
N ALA A 59 29.54 3.74 6.31
CA ALA A 59 29.49 4.97 7.12
C ALA A 59 30.48 6.05 6.61
N GLU A 60 31.65 5.63 6.14
CA GLU A 60 32.69 6.51 5.58
C GLU A 60 32.22 7.25 4.32
N ASN A 61 31.19 6.75 3.65
CA ASN A 61 30.62 7.33 2.44
C ASN A 61 29.24 7.98 2.69
N ALA A 62 28.85 8.22 3.94
CA ALA A 62 27.56 8.80 4.32
C ALA A 62 27.30 10.13 3.58
N GLU A 63 28.29 10.99 3.44
CA GLU A 63 28.14 12.27 2.75
C GLU A 63 27.70 12.12 1.29
N THR A 64 28.10 11.05 0.62
CA THR A 64 27.65 10.77 -0.77
C THR A 64 26.12 10.61 -0.82
N ALA A 65 25.51 9.96 0.17
CA ALA A 65 24.06 9.83 0.24
C ALA A 65 23.37 11.18 0.40
N PHE A 66 23.88 12.07 1.29
CA PHE A 66 23.33 13.42 1.45
C PHE A 66 23.43 14.24 0.15
N TRP A 67 24.57 14.17 -0.52
CA TRP A 67 24.76 14.84 -1.81
C TRP A 67 23.78 14.34 -2.87
N LEU A 68 23.66 13.02 -3.06
CA LEU A 68 22.80 12.44 -4.08
C LEU A 68 21.32 12.78 -3.84
N GLU A 69 20.85 12.65 -2.61
CA GLU A 69 19.47 12.96 -2.24
C GLU A 69 19.14 14.45 -2.40
N SER A 70 20.05 15.34 -1.98
CA SER A 70 19.86 16.78 -2.14
C SER A 70 19.88 17.22 -3.60
N ASP A 71 20.78 16.65 -4.42
CA ASP A 71 20.91 17.02 -5.83
C ASP A 71 19.65 16.66 -6.63
N ARG A 72 19.08 15.47 -6.43
CA ARG A 72 17.82 15.08 -7.10
C ARG A 72 16.60 15.84 -6.56
N MET A 73 16.59 16.24 -5.28
CA MET A 73 15.53 17.09 -4.73
C MET A 73 15.58 18.51 -5.27
N PHE A 74 16.78 19.03 -5.52
CA PHE A 74 16.98 20.41 -5.95
C PHE A 74 16.92 20.58 -7.47
N GLN A 75 17.53 19.65 -8.23
CA GLN A 75 17.72 19.80 -9.67
C GLN A 75 17.62 18.45 -10.41
N LEU A 76 16.45 17.82 -10.30
CA LEU A 76 16.14 16.60 -11.05
C LEU A 76 16.25 16.89 -12.57
N ASN A 77 16.82 15.96 -13.32
CA ASN A 77 17.00 16.08 -14.77
C ASN A 77 15.70 15.77 -15.52
N ILE A 78 14.71 16.67 -15.41
CA ILE A 78 13.43 16.57 -16.12
C ILE A 78 13.56 17.19 -17.50
N ASN A 79 13.58 16.37 -18.54
CA ASN A 79 13.64 16.80 -19.93
C ASN A 79 12.82 15.82 -20.83
N PRO A 80 12.56 16.15 -22.11
CA PRO A 80 11.77 15.30 -23.00
C PRO A 80 12.29 13.87 -23.11
N GLN A 81 13.61 13.68 -23.12
CA GLN A 81 14.21 12.36 -23.27
C GLN A 81 14.05 11.51 -22.01
N THR A 82 14.31 12.08 -20.83
CA THR A 82 14.13 11.34 -19.55
C THR A 82 12.68 11.01 -19.30
N LEU A 83 11.76 11.92 -19.63
CA LEU A 83 10.33 11.67 -19.54
C LEU A 83 9.90 10.53 -20.48
N GLU A 84 10.34 10.54 -21.73
CA GLU A 84 9.96 9.51 -22.70
C GLU A 84 10.44 8.11 -22.29
N VAL A 85 11.68 8.01 -21.78
CA VAL A 85 12.23 6.74 -21.29
C VAL A 85 11.40 6.22 -20.11
N GLN A 86 11.17 7.03 -19.09
CA GLN A 86 10.46 6.56 -17.88
C GLN A 86 8.96 6.35 -18.13
N ARG A 87 8.35 7.16 -19.01
CA ARG A 87 6.99 6.91 -19.51
C ARG A 87 6.88 5.51 -20.12
N GLY A 88 7.81 5.16 -21.02
CA GLY A 88 7.84 3.84 -21.64
C GLY A 88 7.95 2.71 -20.63
N VAL A 89 8.81 2.86 -19.62
CA VAL A 89 8.96 1.87 -18.55
C VAL A 89 7.67 1.70 -17.75
N VAL A 90 7.06 2.78 -17.29
CA VAL A 90 5.83 2.73 -16.47
C VAL A 90 4.63 2.20 -17.28
N VAL A 91 4.52 2.56 -18.56
CA VAL A 91 3.47 2.03 -19.46
C VAL A 91 3.61 0.53 -19.64
N GLU A 92 4.83 0.02 -19.84
CA GLU A 92 5.05 -1.43 -19.97
C GLU A 92 4.81 -2.16 -18.65
N GLU A 93 5.17 -1.56 -17.52
CA GLU A 93 4.86 -2.10 -16.20
C GLU A 93 3.35 -2.18 -15.96
N PHE A 94 2.61 -1.14 -16.33
CA PHE A 94 1.15 -1.15 -16.26
C PHE A 94 0.56 -2.31 -17.07
N LYS A 95 1.00 -2.49 -18.31
CA LYS A 95 0.55 -3.59 -19.17
C LYS A 95 0.87 -4.96 -18.56
N GLN A 96 2.08 -5.13 -18.05
CA GLN A 96 2.51 -6.40 -17.44
C GLN A 96 1.71 -6.71 -16.18
N ARG A 97 1.55 -5.73 -15.28
CA ARG A 97 0.89 -5.93 -13.99
C ARG A 97 -0.64 -5.98 -14.09
N CYS A 98 -1.22 -5.16 -14.97
CA CYS A 98 -2.67 -4.99 -15.03
C CYS A 98 -3.32 -5.80 -16.14
N HIS A 99 -2.72 -5.85 -17.35
CA HIS A 99 -3.34 -6.51 -18.49
C HIS A 99 -2.87 -7.94 -18.73
N ASN A 100 -1.62 -8.26 -18.36
CA ASN A 100 -0.99 -9.52 -18.68
C ASN A 100 -0.81 -10.46 -17.47
N ALA A 101 -1.37 -10.09 -16.31
CA ALA A 101 -1.32 -10.91 -15.10
C ALA A 101 -2.74 -11.35 -14.68
N PRO A 102 -2.90 -12.57 -14.15
CA PRO A 102 -4.14 -12.97 -13.49
C PRO A 102 -4.51 -11.99 -12.39
N PHE A 103 -5.79 -11.60 -12.34
CA PHE A 103 -6.32 -10.60 -11.41
C PHE A 103 -5.61 -9.23 -11.45
N GLY A 104 -4.93 -8.90 -12.55
CA GLY A 104 -4.15 -7.67 -12.66
C GLY A 104 -4.95 -6.39 -12.49
N MET A 105 -6.23 -6.37 -12.92
CA MET A 105 -7.16 -5.25 -12.75
C MET A 105 -7.96 -5.29 -11.45
N LEU A 106 -7.66 -6.21 -10.52
CA LEU A 106 -8.42 -6.42 -9.29
C LEU A 106 -8.64 -5.13 -8.50
N TRP A 107 -7.56 -4.41 -8.24
CA TRP A 107 -7.64 -3.20 -7.43
C TRP A 107 -8.35 -2.04 -8.15
N HIS A 108 -8.25 -1.96 -9.47
CA HIS A 108 -9.02 -0.98 -10.26
C HIS A 108 -10.52 -1.22 -10.11
N HIS A 109 -10.96 -2.45 -10.25
CA HIS A 109 -12.37 -2.83 -10.15
C HIS A 109 -12.89 -2.65 -8.72
N LEU A 110 -12.19 -3.21 -7.71
CA LEU A 110 -12.62 -3.12 -6.31
C LEU A 110 -12.66 -1.69 -5.80
N ARG A 111 -11.62 -0.91 -6.07
CA ARG A 111 -11.56 0.50 -5.63
C ARG A 111 -12.61 1.35 -6.35
N GLY A 112 -12.86 1.11 -7.64
CA GLY A 112 -13.95 1.74 -8.38
C GLY A 112 -15.35 1.44 -7.82
N LEU A 113 -15.55 0.23 -7.23
CA LEU A 113 -16.78 -0.11 -6.52
C LEU A 113 -16.87 0.55 -5.13
N LEU A 114 -15.74 0.73 -4.45
CA LEU A 114 -15.68 1.24 -3.07
C LEU A 114 -15.72 2.76 -2.99
N TYR A 115 -15.13 3.45 -3.95
CA TYR A 115 -14.92 4.90 -3.90
C TYR A 115 -15.50 5.60 -5.13
N GLN A 116 -16.03 6.81 -4.95
CA GLN A 116 -16.54 7.65 -6.03
C GLN A 116 -15.67 8.88 -6.27
N LYS A 117 -15.38 9.63 -5.21
CA LYS A 117 -14.63 10.89 -5.22
C LYS A 117 -13.32 10.82 -4.46
N ASN A 118 -13.22 9.87 -3.53
CA ASN A 118 -12.03 9.71 -2.71
C ASN A 118 -10.84 9.29 -3.59
N PRO A 119 -9.65 9.90 -3.44
CA PRO A 119 -8.47 9.55 -4.25
C PRO A 119 -7.89 8.15 -3.98
N TYR A 120 -8.39 7.43 -2.98
CA TYR A 120 -8.12 5.99 -2.84
C TYR A 120 -8.82 5.13 -3.91
N ARG A 121 -9.59 5.74 -4.80
CA ARG A 121 -10.25 5.08 -5.91
C ARG A 121 -9.26 4.47 -6.91
N TRP A 122 -8.16 5.13 -7.16
CA TRP A 122 -7.14 4.60 -8.08
C TRP A 122 -5.97 3.93 -7.35
N PRO A 123 -5.43 2.85 -7.92
CA PRO A 123 -4.20 2.23 -7.45
C PRO A 123 -2.98 3.10 -7.77
N THR A 124 -1.87 2.83 -7.12
CA THR A 124 -0.61 3.58 -7.26
C THR A 124 -0.08 3.64 -8.69
N ILE A 125 -0.31 2.58 -9.47
CA ILE A 125 0.11 2.52 -10.88
C ILE A 125 -0.72 3.44 -11.80
N GLY A 126 -1.79 4.03 -11.29
CA GLY A 126 -2.74 4.88 -12.02
C GLY A 126 -4.06 4.17 -12.31
N GLU A 127 -5.12 4.97 -12.53
CA GLU A 127 -6.46 4.45 -12.90
C GLU A 127 -6.48 4.01 -14.36
N ASP A 128 -5.83 4.77 -15.23
CA ASP A 128 -5.77 4.53 -16.67
C ASP A 128 -4.36 4.82 -17.19
N VAL A 129 -3.83 3.92 -18.01
CA VAL A 129 -2.48 4.05 -18.58
C VAL A 129 -2.34 5.31 -19.44
N SER A 130 -3.44 5.77 -20.05
CA SER A 130 -3.45 6.98 -20.88
C SER A 130 -3.06 8.25 -20.12
N HIS A 131 -3.24 8.29 -18.79
CA HIS A 131 -2.78 9.41 -17.96
C HIS A 131 -1.25 9.54 -17.99
N ILE A 132 -0.55 8.41 -18.07
CA ILE A 132 0.91 8.38 -18.20
C ILE A 132 1.35 8.57 -19.65
N GLU A 133 0.66 7.94 -20.61
CA GLU A 133 0.97 8.09 -22.03
C GLU A 133 0.86 9.54 -22.51
N ASN A 134 -0.12 10.29 -21.99
CA ASN A 134 -0.37 11.69 -22.33
C ASN A 134 0.34 12.70 -21.41
N ALA A 135 1.16 12.25 -20.44
CA ALA A 135 1.88 13.15 -19.56
C ALA A 135 2.83 14.07 -20.35
N VAL A 136 2.70 15.38 -20.17
CA VAL A 136 3.55 16.38 -20.80
C VAL A 136 4.59 16.94 -19.82
N LEU A 137 5.65 17.52 -20.35
CA LEU A 137 6.77 18.01 -19.55
C LEU A 137 6.35 19.09 -18.53
N GLU A 138 5.39 19.92 -18.91
CA GLU A 138 4.80 20.97 -18.06
C GLU A 138 4.13 20.38 -16.82
N ASP A 139 3.34 19.32 -16.99
CA ASP A 139 2.65 18.65 -15.89
C ASP A 139 3.64 18.01 -14.92
N VAL A 140 4.64 17.32 -15.48
CA VAL A 140 5.71 16.68 -14.71
C VAL A 140 6.52 17.73 -13.93
N SER A 141 6.86 18.84 -14.56
CA SER A 141 7.58 19.93 -13.91
C SER A 141 6.76 20.60 -12.81
N ALA A 142 5.44 20.75 -13.02
CA ALA A 142 4.53 21.30 -12.02
C ALA A 142 4.39 20.37 -10.80
N PHE A 143 4.26 19.07 -11.05
CA PHE A 143 4.17 18.05 -9.99
C PHE A 143 5.45 18.00 -9.14
N TYR A 144 6.63 18.03 -9.80
CA TYR A 144 7.91 18.09 -9.10
C TYR A 144 8.01 19.29 -8.17
N LYS A 145 7.76 20.50 -8.69
CA LYS A 145 7.84 21.75 -7.91
C LYS A 145 6.86 21.78 -6.75
N LYS A 146 5.69 21.16 -6.91
CA LYS A 146 4.65 21.11 -5.88
C LYS A 146 5.00 20.16 -4.74
N HIS A 147 5.62 19.02 -5.04
CA HIS A 147 5.73 17.92 -4.09
C HIS A 147 7.15 17.63 -3.60
N TYR A 148 8.19 17.93 -4.41
CA TYR A 148 9.58 17.60 -4.10
C TYR A 148 10.34 18.84 -3.59
N HIS A 149 10.17 19.14 -2.30
CA HIS A 149 10.86 20.21 -1.60
C HIS A 149 11.00 19.86 -0.10
N PRO A 150 11.98 20.47 0.63
CA PRO A 150 12.29 20.08 2.01
C PRO A 150 11.12 20.16 2.99
N ALA A 151 10.18 21.11 2.81
CA ALA A 151 9.01 21.23 3.70
C ALA A 151 8.00 20.07 3.55
N ASN A 152 8.09 19.27 2.48
CA ASN A 152 7.24 18.11 2.22
C ASN A 152 8.03 16.79 2.31
N ALA A 153 9.18 16.79 2.98
CA ALA A 153 10.05 15.63 3.11
C ALA A 153 10.41 15.37 4.57
N VAL A 154 10.53 14.10 4.92
CA VAL A 154 11.09 13.63 6.19
C VAL A 154 12.37 12.89 5.87
N LEU A 155 13.49 13.31 6.45
CA LEU A 155 14.77 12.65 6.34
C LEU A 155 15.06 11.89 7.64
N CYS A 156 15.33 10.59 7.53
CA CYS A 156 15.84 9.79 8.63
C CYS A 156 17.23 9.26 8.26
N VAL A 157 18.19 9.51 9.13
CA VAL A 157 19.55 8.99 9.01
C VAL A 157 19.79 8.01 10.15
N ALA A 158 20.20 6.79 9.81
CA ALA A 158 20.40 5.74 10.80
C ALA A 158 21.69 4.97 10.48
N GLY A 159 22.58 4.85 11.47
CA GLY A 159 23.85 4.14 11.29
C GLY A 159 24.93 4.62 12.24
N GLN A 160 26.17 4.37 11.86
CA GLN A 160 27.35 4.80 12.63
C GLN A 160 27.73 6.23 12.20
N ILE A 161 26.92 7.20 12.59
CA ILE A 161 27.10 8.63 12.35
C ILE A 161 26.58 9.41 13.57
N SER A 162 27.23 10.48 13.96
CA SER A 162 26.78 11.32 15.06
C SER A 162 25.66 12.28 14.65
N GLU A 163 24.89 12.75 15.64
CA GLU A 163 23.87 13.79 15.39
C GLU A 163 24.51 15.08 14.89
N GLU A 164 25.66 15.48 15.44
CA GLU A 164 26.38 16.70 15.05
C GLU A 164 26.84 16.63 13.58
N GLU A 165 27.40 15.48 13.17
CA GLU A 165 27.81 15.25 11.79
C GLU A 165 26.61 15.23 10.85
N THR A 166 25.52 14.53 11.22
CA THR A 166 24.27 14.51 10.46
C THR A 166 23.74 15.93 10.25
N ARG A 167 23.70 16.75 11.32
CA ARG A 167 23.25 18.15 11.24
C ARG A 167 24.12 18.97 10.30
N SER A 168 25.45 18.85 10.42
CA SER A 168 26.41 19.54 9.55
C SER A 168 26.23 19.15 8.07
N LEU A 169 26.01 17.87 7.79
CA LEU A 169 25.74 17.40 6.43
C LEU A 169 24.38 17.89 5.89
N CYS A 170 23.35 17.93 6.74
CA CYS A 170 22.07 18.54 6.36
C CYS A 170 22.24 20.03 6.03
N GLU A 171 22.92 20.78 6.87
CA GLU A 171 23.19 22.20 6.62
C GLU A 171 23.99 22.41 5.33
N LYS A 172 25.00 21.56 5.10
CA LYS A 172 25.84 21.64 3.89
C LYS A 172 25.08 21.39 2.59
N TRP A 173 24.19 20.39 2.59
CA TRP A 173 23.60 19.89 1.34
C TRP A 173 22.17 20.34 1.09
N TYR A 174 21.40 20.72 2.13
CA TYR A 174 20.00 21.08 1.98
C TYR A 174 19.67 22.54 2.29
N ALA A 175 20.59 23.32 2.91
CA ALA A 175 20.28 24.69 3.35
C ALA A 175 19.88 25.63 2.20
N ASP A 176 20.42 25.44 1.01
CA ASP A 176 20.14 26.26 -0.16
C ASP A 176 18.88 25.84 -0.93
N ILE A 177 18.20 24.75 -0.51
CA ILE A 177 16.98 24.26 -1.15
C ILE A 177 15.78 24.97 -0.52
N ALA A 178 15.21 25.94 -1.24
CA ALA A 178 14.05 26.66 -0.75
C ALA A 178 12.80 25.79 -0.73
N PRO A 179 11.97 25.86 0.33
CA PRO A 179 10.66 25.26 0.30
C PRO A 179 9.77 25.97 -0.72
N THR A 180 9.20 25.24 -1.67
CA THR A 180 8.49 25.81 -2.83
C THR A 180 6.97 25.72 -2.73
N GLY A 181 6.43 25.10 -1.71
CA GLY A 181 4.98 24.90 -1.55
C GLY A 181 4.55 24.76 -0.10
N ASP A 182 3.25 24.77 0.09
CA ASP A 182 2.65 24.44 1.39
C ASP A 182 2.68 22.94 1.61
N VAL A 183 2.91 22.53 2.86
CA VAL A 183 2.72 21.14 3.27
C VAL A 183 1.23 20.82 3.11
N ASN A 184 0.91 19.90 2.20
CA ASN A 184 -0.47 19.53 1.93
C ASN A 184 -1.09 18.82 3.13
N SER A 185 -1.84 19.53 3.94
CA SER A 185 -2.87 18.96 4.82
C SER A 185 -4.12 18.65 3.97
N ASN A 186 -4.02 17.73 3.02
CA ASN A 186 -5.16 17.41 2.19
C ASN A 186 -6.22 16.66 3.01
N LEU A 187 -7.27 17.37 3.38
CA LEU A 187 -8.53 16.77 3.77
C LEU A 187 -9.16 16.21 2.49
N TYR A 188 -9.03 14.91 2.29
CA TYR A 188 -9.64 14.23 1.14
C TYR A 188 -11.15 14.16 1.32
N ALA A 189 -11.88 14.28 0.20
CA ALA A 189 -13.31 14.02 0.20
C ALA A 189 -13.56 12.57 0.67
N THR A 190 -14.31 12.41 1.72
CA THR A 190 -14.76 11.10 2.18
C THR A 190 -16.03 10.73 1.44
N ASP A 191 -16.05 9.56 0.82
CA ASP A 191 -17.28 8.98 0.29
C ASP A 191 -18.10 8.38 1.46
N PRO A 192 -19.43 8.47 1.44
CA PRO A 192 -20.24 7.76 2.44
C PRO A 192 -19.99 6.25 2.37
N LEU A 193 -20.09 5.58 3.52
CA LEU A 193 -20.03 4.12 3.54
C LEU A 193 -21.18 3.56 2.71
N PRO A 194 -20.94 2.51 1.89
CA PRO A 194 -22.02 1.86 1.16
C PRO A 194 -23.04 1.25 2.13
N GLU A 195 -24.31 1.51 1.90
CA GLU A 195 -25.40 0.88 2.66
C GLU A 195 -25.89 -0.43 2.02
N THR A 196 -25.60 -0.60 0.74
CA THR A 196 -26.04 -1.75 -0.05
C THR A 196 -24.90 -2.38 -0.83
N ARG A 197 -25.09 -3.66 -1.19
CA ARG A 197 -24.16 -4.41 -2.03
C ARG A 197 -23.88 -3.67 -3.35
N ARG A 198 -22.61 -3.50 -3.69
CA ARG A 198 -22.14 -3.07 -5.01
C ARG A 198 -21.58 -4.29 -5.71
N PHE A 199 -21.90 -4.43 -7.00
CA PHE A 199 -21.60 -5.65 -7.73
C PHE A 199 -21.01 -5.36 -9.12
N MET A 200 -20.06 -6.18 -9.50
CA MET A 200 -19.45 -6.20 -10.81
C MET A 200 -19.09 -7.64 -11.20
N GLU A 201 -19.20 -7.96 -12.47
CA GLU A 201 -18.60 -9.18 -13.06
C GLU A 201 -17.73 -8.80 -14.23
N THR A 202 -16.65 -9.54 -14.42
CA THR A 202 -15.69 -9.34 -15.52
C THR A 202 -14.95 -10.64 -15.83
N GLU A 203 -14.38 -10.71 -17.02
CA GLU A 203 -13.49 -11.80 -17.41
C GLU A 203 -12.03 -11.50 -17.01
N ASP A 204 -11.28 -12.54 -16.74
CA ASP A 204 -9.88 -12.44 -16.36
C ASP A 204 -9.03 -13.55 -16.99
N LEU A 205 -7.71 -13.33 -17.02
CA LEU A 205 -6.72 -14.29 -17.51
C LEU A 205 -6.50 -15.46 -16.52
N SER A 206 -7.10 -15.40 -15.34
CA SER A 206 -7.00 -16.51 -14.39
C SER A 206 -7.61 -17.77 -14.95
N PRO A 207 -6.95 -18.93 -14.79
CA PRO A 207 -7.48 -20.22 -15.24
C PRO A 207 -8.74 -20.63 -14.47
N ASN A 208 -8.93 -20.11 -13.26
CA ASN A 208 -10.07 -20.41 -12.40
C ASN A 208 -10.89 -19.16 -12.13
N PRO A 209 -12.22 -19.27 -12.11
CA PRO A 209 -13.08 -18.17 -11.70
C PRO A 209 -12.89 -17.85 -10.20
N ALA A 210 -13.20 -16.61 -9.79
CA ALA A 210 -13.00 -16.18 -8.42
C ALA A 210 -14.10 -15.21 -7.94
N VAL A 211 -14.30 -15.19 -6.62
CA VAL A 211 -15.17 -14.25 -5.92
C VAL A 211 -14.32 -13.41 -4.97
N PHE A 212 -14.46 -12.09 -5.06
CA PHE A 212 -13.89 -11.15 -4.10
C PHE A 212 -15.01 -10.38 -3.42
N MET A 213 -14.89 -10.21 -2.11
CA MET A 213 -15.80 -9.41 -1.29
C MET A 213 -14.99 -8.45 -0.45
N VAL A 214 -15.32 -7.16 -0.52
CA VAL A 214 -14.53 -6.12 0.14
C VAL A 214 -15.44 -5.12 0.84
N TRP A 215 -15.03 -4.72 2.02
CA TRP A 215 -15.65 -3.65 2.83
C TRP A 215 -14.61 -2.62 3.23
N ARG A 216 -15.03 -1.36 3.30
CA ARG A 216 -14.25 -0.31 3.93
C ARG A 216 -14.35 -0.44 5.44
N GLY A 217 -13.26 -0.16 6.13
CA GLY A 217 -13.15 -0.24 7.57
C GLY A 217 -12.29 0.89 8.15
N PRO A 218 -12.02 0.88 9.45
CA PRO A 218 -11.28 1.91 10.15
C PRO A 218 -9.89 2.18 9.55
N PHE A 219 -9.47 3.45 9.58
CA PHE A 219 -8.13 3.86 9.14
C PHE A 219 -7.03 3.41 10.13
N PHE A 220 -5.78 3.45 9.69
CA PHE A 220 -4.61 2.91 10.42
C PHE A 220 -4.50 3.38 11.87
N GLN A 221 -4.68 4.67 12.14
CA GLN A 221 -4.55 5.26 13.48
C GLN A 221 -5.75 4.96 14.39
N ASN A 222 -6.87 4.47 13.86
CA ASN A 222 -7.98 4.04 14.68
C ASN A 222 -7.68 2.68 15.32
N PRO A 223 -7.70 2.55 16.66
CA PRO A 223 -7.41 1.28 17.34
C PRO A 223 -8.27 0.09 16.88
N GLU A 224 -9.48 0.35 16.38
CA GLU A 224 -10.37 -0.68 15.84
C GLU A 224 -9.80 -1.38 14.59
N SER A 225 -8.88 -0.73 13.87
CA SER A 225 -8.21 -1.32 12.69
C SER A 225 -7.42 -2.58 13.06
N ALA A 226 -6.80 -2.61 14.24
CA ALA A 226 -6.08 -3.76 14.74
C ALA A 226 -7.03 -4.97 15.01
N ALA A 227 -8.24 -4.71 15.45
CA ALA A 227 -9.23 -5.76 15.67
C ALA A 227 -9.66 -6.41 14.34
N LEU A 228 -9.84 -5.61 13.26
CA LEU A 228 -10.15 -6.13 11.94
C LEU A 228 -8.99 -6.93 11.35
N GLU A 229 -7.77 -6.49 11.56
CA GLU A 229 -6.57 -7.20 11.11
C GLU A 229 -6.41 -8.55 11.82
N LEU A 230 -6.55 -8.58 13.16
CA LEU A 230 -6.54 -9.83 13.94
C LEU A 230 -7.67 -10.78 13.53
N PHE A 231 -8.87 -10.24 13.31
CA PHE A 231 -9.99 -11.03 12.82
C PHE A 231 -9.71 -11.64 11.45
N ALA A 232 -9.23 -10.85 10.49
CA ALA A 232 -8.94 -11.34 9.14
C ALA A 232 -7.87 -12.45 9.16
N ASP A 233 -6.81 -12.29 9.97
CA ASP A 233 -5.78 -13.32 10.13
C ASP A 233 -6.33 -14.60 10.79
N LEU A 234 -7.18 -14.49 11.81
CA LEU A 234 -7.84 -15.64 12.40
C LEU A 234 -8.81 -16.32 11.43
N PHE A 235 -9.57 -15.54 10.66
CA PHE A 235 -10.64 -16.02 9.81
C PHE A 235 -10.13 -16.69 8.54
N GLY A 236 -9.13 -16.12 7.87
CA GLY A 236 -8.65 -16.57 6.56
C GLY A 236 -7.16 -16.40 6.31
N GLY A 237 -6.36 -15.99 7.31
CA GLY A 237 -4.93 -15.66 7.12
C GLY A 237 -3.98 -16.88 7.10
N SER A 238 -4.48 -18.11 7.10
CA SER A 238 -3.66 -19.32 7.10
C SER A 238 -4.46 -20.58 6.73
N GLU A 239 -3.75 -21.67 6.40
CA GLU A 239 -4.35 -22.97 6.08
C GLU A 239 -5.09 -23.65 7.25
N ILE A 240 -4.93 -23.18 8.48
CA ILE A 240 -5.65 -23.66 9.66
C ILE A 240 -6.81 -22.75 10.04
N SER A 241 -7.07 -21.70 9.29
CA SER A 241 -8.19 -20.80 9.49
C SER A 241 -9.52 -21.48 9.14
N PRO A 242 -10.65 -21.05 9.75
CA PRO A 242 -11.96 -21.62 9.49
C PRO A 242 -12.37 -21.57 8.02
N LEU A 243 -12.04 -20.48 7.32
CA LEU A 243 -12.36 -20.31 5.92
C LEU A 243 -11.67 -21.37 5.06
N TYR A 244 -10.34 -21.48 5.20
CA TYR A 244 -9.54 -22.42 4.43
C TYR A 244 -9.85 -23.87 4.78
N THR A 245 -9.91 -24.20 6.07
CA THR A 245 -10.20 -25.56 6.53
C THR A 245 -11.54 -26.05 6.00
N LYS A 246 -12.57 -25.22 6.13
CA LYS A 246 -13.93 -25.62 5.76
C LYS A 246 -14.13 -25.76 4.24
N TRP A 247 -13.58 -24.83 3.44
CA TRP A 247 -13.97 -24.71 2.03
C TRP A 247 -12.85 -25.04 1.03
N VAL A 248 -11.62 -25.27 1.50
CA VAL A 248 -10.54 -25.77 0.67
C VAL A 248 -10.22 -27.22 1.03
N LYS A 249 -10.17 -27.57 2.34
CA LYS A 249 -9.77 -28.92 2.78
C LYS A 249 -10.96 -29.89 2.93
N GLU A 250 -12.03 -29.48 3.67
CA GLU A 250 -13.12 -30.39 4.02
C GLU A 250 -14.21 -30.47 2.93
N ASN A 251 -14.61 -29.33 2.40
CA ASN A 251 -15.61 -29.21 1.33
C ASN A 251 -15.01 -28.34 0.22
N PRO A 252 -14.33 -28.90 -0.77
CA PRO A 252 -13.48 -28.17 -1.70
C PRO A 252 -14.29 -27.37 -2.74
N VAL A 253 -14.94 -26.30 -2.28
CA VAL A 253 -15.58 -25.28 -3.13
C VAL A 253 -14.54 -24.38 -3.74
N PHE A 254 -13.45 -24.08 -3.01
CA PHE A 254 -12.37 -23.26 -3.48
C PHE A 254 -11.07 -24.05 -3.63
N ASN A 255 -10.30 -23.67 -4.65
CA ASN A 255 -8.90 -24.06 -4.80
C ASN A 255 -8.02 -23.31 -3.80
N ASP A 256 -8.33 -22.03 -3.59
CA ASP A 256 -7.69 -21.17 -2.59
C ASP A 256 -8.73 -20.20 -2.03
N ALA A 257 -8.62 -19.88 -0.74
CA ALA A 257 -9.49 -18.92 -0.07
C ALA A 257 -8.76 -18.26 1.09
N ALA A 258 -8.85 -16.93 1.18
CA ALA A 258 -8.23 -16.19 2.27
C ALA A 258 -9.03 -14.94 2.66
N ALA A 259 -8.59 -14.36 3.77
CA ALA A 259 -9.02 -13.05 4.23
C ALA A 259 -7.82 -12.26 4.74
N PHE A 260 -7.84 -10.96 4.51
CA PHE A 260 -6.83 -10.04 5.04
C PHE A 260 -7.43 -8.64 5.23
N TYR A 261 -6.78 -7.84 6.06
CA TYR A 261 -7.13 -6.45 6.27
C TYR A 261 -5.98 -5.56 5.83
N LEU A 262 -6.24 -4.71 4.86
CA LEU A 262 -5.29 -3.70 4.41
C LEU A 262 -5.48 -2.44 5.25
N ARG A 263 -4.53 -2.17 6.13
CA ARG A 263 -4.51 -0.90 6.89
C ARG A 263 -3.98 0.22 6.00
N SER A 264 -4.57 1.39 6.10
CA SER A 264 -4.20 2.57 5.32
C SER A 264 -4.50 3.83 6.16
N ASN A 265 -3.84 4.95 5.86
CA ASN A 265 -4.10 6.24 6.54
C ASN A 265 -5.45 6.84 6.15
N GLY A 266 -5.99 6.41 5.01
CA GLY A 266 -7.40 6.57 4.72
C GLY A 266 -8.20 5.44 5.37
N GLU A 267 -9.20 4.93 4.66
CA GLU A 267 -9.96 3.79 5.15
C GLU A 267 -9.24 2.48 4.87
N GLY A 268 -9.24 1.57 5.85
CA GLY A 268 -8.77 0.21 5.66
C GLY A 268 -9.75 -0.61 4.82
N LEU A 269 -9.30 -1.74 4.30
CA LEU A 269 -10.12 -2.65 3.50
C LEU A 269 -10.08 -4.05 4.08
N LEU A 270 -11.24 -4.59 4.47
CA LEU A 270 -11.40 -6.02 4.75
C LEU A 270 -11.71 -6.74 3.43
N VAL A 271 -10.85 -7.66 3.06
CA VAL A 271 -10.95 -8.45 1.83
C VAL A 271 -11.17 -9.91 2.18
N LEU A 272 -12.18 -10.52 1.59
CA LEU A 272 -12.40 -11.95 1.55
C LEU A 272 -12.38 -12.38 0.10
N TYR A 273 -11.71 -13.48 -0.20
CA TYR A 273 -11.76 -14.04 -1.55
C TYR A 273 -11.77 -15.58 -1.55
N GLY A 274 -12.24 -16.13 -2.66
CA GLY A 274 -12.13 -17.54 -2.97
C GLY A 274 -11.97 -17.74 -4.47
N VAL A 275 -10.96 -18.53 -4.86
CA VAL A 275 -10.74 -19.03 -6.23
C VAL A 275 -11.50 -20.34 -6.35
N LEU A 276 -12.49 -20.38 -7.23
CA LEU A 276 -13.43 -21.47 -7.34
C LEU A 276 -12.81 -22.72 -7.99
N ASN A 277 -13.22 -23.89 -7.51
CA ASN A 277 -12.93 -25.15 -8.20
C ASN A 277 -13.83 -25.33 -9.43
N GLU A 278 -13.42 -26.20 -10.32
CA GLU A 278 -14.18 -26.56 -11.52
C GLU A 278 -15.60 -27.07 -11.16
N GLY A 279 -16.60 -26.54 -11.84
CA GLY A 279 -18.00 -26.88 -11.60
C GLY A 279 -18.71 -26.05 -10.54
N GLU A 280 -17.99 -25.23 -9.76
CA GLU A 280 -18.57 -24.34 -8.76
C GLU A 280 -19.04 -23.04 -9.36
N THR A 281 -20.09 -22.45 -8.76
CA THR A 281 -20.65 -21.17 -9.19
C THR A 281 -20.22 -20.03 -8.28
N HIS A 282 -20.09 -18.83 -8.84
CA HIS A 282 -19.78 -17.61 -8.07
C HIS A 282 -20.81 -17.39 -6.94
N ALA A 283 -22.10 -17.58 -7.22
CA ALA A 283 -23.16 -17.44 -6.20
C ALA A 283 -23.01 -18.43 -5.05
N HIS A 284 -22.56 -19.66 -5.33
CA HIS A 284 -22.27 -20.65 -4.28
C HIS A 284 -21.03 -20.21 -3.49
N GLY A 285 -19.97 -19.78 -4.15
CA GLY A 285 -18.77 -19.27 -3.49
C GLY A 285 -19.06 -18.06 -2.60
N GLU A 286 -19.77 -17.05 -3.09
CA GLU A 286 -20.19 -15.89 -2.28
C GLU A 286 -20.97 -16.32 -1.04
N LYS A 287 -21.91 -17.23 -1.20
CA LYS A 287 -22.69 -17.77 -0.09
C LYS A 287 -21.80 -18.44 0.96
N CYS A 288 -20.82 -19.25 0.54
CA CYS A 288 -19.87 -19.93 1.43
C CYS A 288 -19.00 -18.93 2.21
N LEU A 289 -18.52 -17.87 1.57
CA LEU A 289 -17.78 -16.79 2.21
C LEU A 289 -18.62 -16.08 3.26
N LEU A 290 -19.84 -15.67 2.91
CA LEU A 290 -20.75 -14.94 3.82
C LEU A 290 -21.23 -15.78 4.99
N GLU A 291 -21.63 -17.03 4.76
CA GLU A 291 -22.07 -17.93 5.83
C GLU A 291 -20.97 -18.16 6.86
N THR A 292 -19.74 -18.36 6.39
CA THR A 292 -18.60 -18.57 7.27
C THR A 292 -18.21 -17.29 8.00
N PHE A 293 -18.23 -16.14 7.32
CA PHE A 293 -18.02 -14.83 7.94
C PHE A 293 -19.05 -14.57 9.06
N ASN A 294 -20.32 -14.72 8.77
CA ASN A 294 -21.39 -14.52 9.77
C ASN A 294 -21.24 -15.46 10.97
N ALA A 295 -20.86 -16.71 10.73
CA ALA A 295 -20.61 -17.68 11.80
C ALA A 295 -19.38 -17.30 12.64
N ALA A 296 -18.33 -16.74 12.01
CA ALA A 296 -17.12 -16.26 12.68
C ALA A 296 -17.41 -15.03 13.56
N VAL A 297 -18.14 -14.05 13.04
CA VAL A 297 -18.57 -12.87 13.80
C VAL A 297 -19.47 -13.26 14.99
N ALA A 298 -20.30 -14.30 14.83
CA ALA A 298 -21.08 -14.87 15.94
C ALA A 298 -20.25 -15.70 16.95
N GLY A 299 -18.92 -15.73 16.82
CA GLY A 299 -18.01 -16.37 17.76
C GLY A 299 -17.89 -17.89 17.66
N LYS A 300 -18.36 -18.52 16.57
CA LYS A 300 -18.44 -20.00 16.48
C LYS A 300 -17.09 -20.71 16.34
N PHE A 301 -16.05 -20.01 15.88
CA PHE A 301 -14.78 -20.65 15.51
C PHE A 301 -13.61 -20.29 16.42
N PHE A 302 -13.71 -19.21 17.17
CA PHE A 302 -12.57 -18.63 17.87
C PHE A 302 -12.58 -18.94 19.37
N THR A 303 -11.40 -19.12 19.93
CA THR A 303 -11.14 -19.30 21.36
C THR A 303 -10.08 -18.31 21.80
N GLU A 304 -9.91 -18.08 23.10
CA GLU A 304 -8.84 -17.25 23.65
C GLU A 304 -7.45 -17.74 23.20
N ARG A 305 -7.26 -19.05 23.05
CA ARG A 305 -6.00 -19.61 22.54
C ARG A 305 -5.73 -19.20 21.08
N HIS A 306 -6.77 -19.11 20.26
CA HIS A 306 -6.64 -18.61 18.87
C HIS A 306 -6.28 -17.13 18.89
N MET A 307 -6.88 -16.35 19.78
CA MET A 307 -6.59 -14.93 19.95
C MET A 307 -5.15 -14.69 20.41
N GLU A 308 -4.66 -15.44 21.41
CA GLU A 308 -3.25 -15.40 21.81
C GLU A 308 -2.29 -15.68 20.65
N ARG A 309 -2.60 -16.72 19.85
CA ARG A 309 -1.76 -17.10 18.72
C ARG A 309 -1.63 -15.96 17.71
N VAL A 310 -2.74 -15.32 17.32
CA VAL A 310 -2.69 -14.26 16.30
C VAL A 310 -2.02 -12.99 16.83
N LYS A 311 -2.25 -12.64 18.10
CA LYS A 311 -1.53 -11.54 18.76
C LYS A 311 -0.02 -11.79 18.80
N ASN A 312 0.39 -12.99 19.18
CA ASN A 312 1.81 -13.36 19.21
C ASN A 312 2.43 -13.30 17.80
N LYS A 313 1.68 -13.73 16.77
CA LYS A 313 2.13 -13.61 15.37
C LYS A 313 2.34 -12.14 14.97
N ALA A 314 1.35 -11.28 15.22
CA ALA A 314 1.42 -9.85 14.91
C ALA A 314 2.58 -9.16 15.67
N THR A 315 2.68 -9.37 16.97
CA THR A 315 3.76 -8.80 17.81
C THR A 315 5.13 -9.31 17.39
N SER A 316 5.26 -10.61 17.07
CA SER A 316 6.53 -11.18 16.60
C SER A 316 6.96 -10.59 15.26
N ALA A 317 6.01 -10.41 14.32
CA ALA A 317 6.30 -9.77 13.04
C ALA A 317 6.87 -8.37 13.22
N LEU A 318 6.27 -7.55 14.08
CA LEU A 318 6.76 -6.22 14.43
C LEU A 318 8.16 -6.24 15.06
N LEU A 319 8.45 -7.21 15.93
CA LEU A 319 9.77 -7.36 16.55
C LEU A 319 10.84 -7.72 15.51
N PHE A 320 10.55 -8.64 14.60
CA PHE A 320 11.47 -8.99 13.51
C PHE A 320 11.70 -7.82 12.56
N GLU A 321 10.67 -7.06 12.27
CA GLU A 321 10.78 -5.85 11.44
C GLU A 321 11.70 -4.81 12.08
N LYS A 322 11.60 -4.61 13.40
CA LYS A 322 12.46 -3.70 14.19
C LYS A 322 13.93 -4.15 14.25
N ALA A 323 14.25 -5.40 13.92
CA ALA A 323 15.64 -5.87 13.85
C ALA A 323 16.43 -5.25 12.68
N SER A 324 15.75 -4.91 11.58
CA SER A 324 16.35 -4.24 10.43
C SER A 324 16.51 -2.75 10.67
N LEU A 325 17.72 -2.22 10.45
CA LEU A 325 18.01 -0.78 10.59
C LEU A 325 17.20 0.05 9.60
N ILE A 326 17.11 -0.40 8.35
CA ILE A 326 16.35 0.27 7.30
C ILE A 326 14.84 0.30 7.62
N ASN A 327 14.27 -0.79 8.11
CA ASN A 327 12.86 -0.82 8.49
C ASN A 327 12.57 0.16 9.65
N ARG A 328 13.48 0.27 10.60
CA ARG A 328 13.35 1.27 11.68
C ARG A 328 13.37 2.69 11.15
N ALA A 329 14.29 3.00 10.24
CA ALA A 329 14.38 4.32 9.62
C ALA A 329 13.10 4.66 8.82
N GLN A 330 12.62 3.72 8.01
CA GLN A 330 11.38 3.88 7.24
C GLN A 330 10.15 4.08 8.14
N LYS A 331 10.05 3.32 9.23
CA LYS A 331 8.97 3.49 10.21
C LYS A 331 9.00 4.85 10.90
N LEU A 332 10.17 5.33 11.29
CA LEU A 332 10.30 6.67 11.86
C LEU A 332 9.83 7.74 10.89
N CYS A 333 10.23 7.67 9.61
CA CYS A 333 9.73 8.56 8.58
C CYS A 333 8.21 8.46 8.42
N TYR A 334 7.66 7.26 8.43
CA TYR A 334 6.23 7.03 8.30
C TYR A 334 5.43 7.65 9.45
N PHE A 335 5.83 7.40 10.71
CA PHE A 335 5.14 7.94 11.87
C PHE A 335 5.31 9.47 12.01
N GLU A 336 6.48 10.02 11.63
CA GLU A 336 6.64 11.47 11.51
C GLU A 336 5.72 12.07 10.47
N ASN A 337 5.58 11.43 9.30
CA ASN A 337 4.64 11.86 8.25
C ASN A 337 3.17 11.77 8.70
N LEU A 338 2.85 10.91 9.68
CA LEU A 338 1.53 10.86 10.34
C LEU A 338 1.32 11.95 11.39
N GLY A 339 2.38 12.68 11.75
CA GLY A 339 2.35 13.74 12.76
C GLY A 339 2.56 13.26 14.21
N ASP A 340 2.91 11.99 14.42
CA ASP A 340 3.23 11.45 15.75
C ASP A 340 4.32 10.38 15.68
N ILE A 341 5.58 10.81 15.68
CA ILE A 341 6.73 9.91 15.66
C ILE A 341 6.78 8.98 16.88
N ASN A 342 6.23 9.40 18.03
CA ASN A 342 6.28 8.61 19.25
C ASN A 342 5.37 7.37 19.18
N ALA A 343 4.34 7.40 18.35
CA ALA A 343 3.44 6.25 18.15
C ALA A 343 4.17 4.99 17.65
N VAL A 344 5.37 5.12 17.09
CA VAL A 344 6.22 3.97 16.70
C VAL A 344 6.56 3.06 17.88
N HIS A 345 6.61 3.61 19.10
CA HIS A 345 6.93 2.85 20.31
C HIS A 345 5.78 1.99 20.82
N ASP A 346 4.54 2.42 20.54
CA ASP A 346 3.31 1.79 21.01
C ASP A 346 2.61 0.94 19.93
N GLU A 347 3.26 0.74 18.79
CA GLU A 347 2.69 0.03 17.64
C GLU A 347 2.20 -1.39 17.98
N ASP A 348 2.87 -2.09 18.88
CA ASP A 348 2.46 -3.42 19.32
C ASP A 348 1.37 -3.41 20.41
N ALA A 349 1.23 -2.28 21.12
CA ALA A 349 0.25 -2.15 22.20
C ALA A 349 -1.19 -2.27 21.70
N ILE A 350 -1.47 -1.78 20.48
CA ILE A 350 -2.80 -1.84 19.87
C ILE A 350 -3.33 -3.29 19.74
N TYR A 351 -2.44 -4.27 19.53
CA TYR A 351 -2.83 -5.68 19.43
C TYR A 351 -3.02 -6.33 20.81
N ARG A 352 -2.23 -5.93 21.81
CA ARG A 352 -2.22 -6.56 23.14
C ARG A 352 -3.55 -6.41 23.87
N TYR A 353 -4.18 -5.24 23.73
CA TYR A 353 -5.39 -4.91 24.49
C TYR A 353 -6.70 -5.40 23.86
N VAL A 354 -6.69 -5.81 22.61
CA VAL A 354 -7.90 -6.33 21.95
C VAL A 354 -8.26 -7.70 22.51
N SER A 355 -9.38 -7.84 23.20
CA SER A 355 -9.92 -9.14 23.62
C SER A 355 -10.69 -9.81 22.47
N LEU A 356 -10.92 -11.13 22.57
CA LEU A 356 -11.76 -11.85 21.59
C LEU A 356 -13.15 -11.24 21.49
N HIS A 357 -13.77 -10.91 22.64
CA HIS A 357 -15.09 -10.31 22.67
C HIS A 357 -15.15 -8.94 22.00
N GLU A 358 -14.17 -8.08 22.30
CA GLU A 358 -14.06 -6.75 21.69
C GLU A 358 -13.80 -6.83 20.18
N MET A 359 -12.91 -7.71 19.74
CA MET A 359 -12.65 -7.95 18.32
C MET A 359 -13.95 -8.27 17.58
N LEU A 360 -14.72 -9.25 18.06
CA LEU A 360 -15.97 -9.65 17.41
C LEU A 360 -17.01 -8.52 17.42
N LYS A 361 -17.10 -7.75 18.51
CA LYS A 361 -17.99 -6.59 18.63
C LYS A 361 -17.60 -5.49 17.62
N ILE A 362 -16.30 -5.18 17.50
CA ILE A 362 -15.77 -4.19 16.56
C ILE A 362 -16.06 -4.61 15.12
N VAL A 363 -15.79 -5.87 14.77
CA VAL A 363 -16.07 -6.38 13.42
C VAL A 363 -17.56 -6.29 13.10
N ALA A 364 -18.43 -6.71 14.01
CA ALA A 364 -19.88 -6.62 13.85
C ALA A 364 -20.39 -5.17 13.70
N GLY A 365 -19.72 -4.21 14.36
CA GLY A 365 -20.08 -2.79 14.30
C GLY A 365 -19.59 -2.08 13.04
N ASN A 366 -18.44 -2.50 12.48
CA ASN A 366 -17.83 -1.85 11.33
C ASN A 366 -18.19 -2.50 9.99
N ILE A 367 -18.49 -3.79 9.96
CA ILE A 367 -18.71 -4.54 8.74
C ILE A 367 -20.18 -4.93 8.60
N ASN A 368 -20.86 -4.30 7.66
CA ASN A 368 -22.20 -4.70 7.25
C ASN A 368 -22.11 -5.72 6.10
N PRO A 369 -22.42 -7.00 6.30
CA PRO A 369 -22.32 -8.02 5.25
C PRO A 369 -23.14 -7.71 4.01
N GLY A 370 -24.26 -6.98 4.16
CA GLY A 370 -25.13 -6.56 3.04
C GLY A 370 -24.59 -5.41 2.20
N ALA A 371 -23.49 -4.77 2.61
CA ALA A 371 -22.91 -3.60 1.96
C ALA A 371 -21.55 -3.90 1.25
N ALA A 372 -21.23 -5.16 1.03
CA ALA A 372 -20.00 -5.56 0.35
C ALA A 372 -19.91 -5.00 -1.07
N ALA A 373 -18.70 -4.61 -1.48
CA ALA A 373 -18.33 -4.57 -2.89
C ALA A 373 -17.99 -6.02 -3.30
N VAL A 374 -18.72 -6.56 -4.26
CA VAL A 374 -18.57 -7.95 -4.71
C VAL A 374 -18.14 -7.96 -6.17
N LEU A 375 -17.06 -8.68 -6.44
CA LEU A 375 -16.52 -8.83 -7.79
C LEU A 375 -16.45 -10.32 -8.15
N TYR A 376 -17.09 -10.68 -9.27
CA TYR A 376 -16.96 -11.99 -9.87
C TYR A 376 -15.99 -11.92 -11.05
N TYR A 377 -14.93 -12.70 -10.96
CA TYR A 377 -14.06 -12.96 -12.08
C TYR A 377 -14.46 -14.26 -12.77
N HIS A 378 -14.80 -14.17 -14.05
CA HIS A 378 -14.99 -15.31 -14.92
C HIS A 378 -13.64 -15.66 -15.58
N SER A 379 -13.30 -16.93 -15.61
CA SER A 379 -12.13 -17.38 -16.37
C SER A 379 -12.37 -17.16 -17.86
N LYS A 380 -11.43 -16.50 -18.54
CA LYS A 380 -11.37 -16.54 -20.00
C LYS A 380 -10.98 -17.98 -20.38
N GLN A 381 -11.97 -18.80 -20.65
CA GLN A 381 -11.68 -20.09 -21.30
C GLN A 381 -10.99 -19.78 -22.62
N SER A 382 -9.83 -20.39 -22.83
CA SER A 382 -9.23 -20.46 -24.15
C SER A 382 -10.25 -21.09 -25.10
N SER A 383 -10.89 -20.24 -25.91
CA SER A 383 -11.75 -20.62 -27.03
C SER A 383 -10.95 -21.38 -28.06
#